data_cb96cd8593c38824e7cd44990e4c4daa
#
_entry.id   cb96cd8593c38824e7cd44990e4c4daa
#
_cell.length_a   1.000
_cell.length_b   1.000
_cell.length_c   1.000
_cell.angle_alpha   90.00
_cell.angle_beta   90.00
_cell.angle_gamma   90.00
#
_symmetry.space_group_name_H-M   'P 1'
#
loop_
_entity.id
_entity.type
_entity.pdbx_description
1 polymer ?
#
loop_
_entity_poly.entity_id
_entity_poly.type
_entity_poly.pdbx_seq_one_letter_code
_entity_poly.pdbx_strand_id
1 'polypeptide(L)'
;CPVFFRLLYSSGIRTTEARLLMRRSVDFGHGVLDIQKSKGYDQHYVALHQSMTELLGRYDRAADRLCPDRTYFFESPEGQPYSRAWVSYNFSLLWEKANGKKGNTVAYDFRHNYATANINSWKDDTFEFNDRLHYLARSMGHRCTESTLYYYSVVPRLADMIQEKTEEGFNSIVPEVAYEE
;
A
#
# COMPACT_ATOMS: atom_id res chain seq x y z
N CYS A 1 2.58 -15.23 10.92
CA CYS A 1 1.46 -14.93 10.03
C CYS A 1 0.88 -13.50 10.24
N PRO A 2 0.45 -13.07 11.46
CA PRO A 2 -0.16 -11.75 11.63
C PRO A 2 0.75 -10.58 11.22
N VAL A 3 2.04 -10.64 11.49
CA VAL A 3 3.00 -9.58 11.16
C VAL A 3 3.10 -9.38 9.65
N PHE A 4 3.09 -10.46 8.86
CA PHE A 4 3.10 -10.42 7.40
C PHE A 4 1.91 -9.63 6.85
N PHE A 5 0.69 -9.93 7.31
CA PHE A 5 -0.51 -9.24 6.82
C PHE A 5 -0.64 -7.81 7.34
N ARG A 6 -0.14 -7.53 8.55
CA ARG A 6 -0.04 -6.14 9.05
C ARG A 6 0.92 -5.31 8.20
N LEU A 7 2.02 -5.88 7.77
CA LEU A 7 2.94 -5.20 6.86
C LEU A 7 2.24 -4.85 5.54
N LEU A 8 1.54 -5.80 4.91
CA LEU A 8 0.78 -5.54 3.68
C LEU A 8 -0.24 -4.41 3.85
N TYR A 9 -0.99 -4.46 4.95
CA TYR A 9 -2.02 -3.46 5.26
C TYR A 9 -1.45 -2.06 5.47
N SER A 10 -0.33 -1.94 6.20
CA SER A 10 0.23 -0.65 6.61
C SER A 10 1.18 -0.01 5.60
N SER A 11 1.65 -0.76 4.60
CA SER A 11 2.64 -0.28 3.64
C SER A 11 2.19 -0.33 2.17
N GLY A 12 1.13 -1.05 1.89
CA GLY A 12 0.62 -1.20 0.53
C GLY A 12 1.55 -1.94 -0.43
N ILE A 13 2.64 -2.57 0.04
CA ILE A 13 3.54 -3.35 -0.81
C ILE A 13 2.83 -4.57 -1.41
N ARG A 14 3.33 -5.06 -2.54
CA ARG A 14 2.78 -6.25 -3.18
C ARG A 14 3.04 -7.50 -2.34
N THR A 15 2.12 -8.44 -2.37
CA THR A 15 2.29 -9.74 -1.66
C THR A 15 3.57 -10.47 -2.08
N THR A 16 3.97 -10.33 -3.34
CA THR A 16 5.24 -10.91 -3.84
C THR A 16 6.45 -10.18 -3.25
N GLU A 17 6.40 -8.87 -3.11
CA GLU A 17 7.46 -8.05 -2.50
C GLU A 17 7.63 -8.42 -1.02
N ALA A 18 6.54 -8.53 -0.27
CA ALA A 18 6.60 -8.96 1.13
C ALA A 18 7.15 -10.39 1.27
N ARG A 19 6.78 -11.30 0.37
CA ARG A 19 7.28 -12.69 0.40
C ARG A 19 8.77 -12.79 0.12
N LEU A 20 9.26 -11.98 -0.81
CA LEU A 20 10.66 -11.98 -1.26
C LEU A 20 11.52 -10.94 -0.52
N LEU A 21 10.96 -10.27 0.48
CA LEU A 21 11.66 -9.29 1.28
C LEU A 21 12.86 -9.94 1.96
N MET A 22 14.05 -9.47 1.63
CA MET A 22 15.27 -9.95 2.28
C MET A 22 15.42 -9.33 3.68
N ARG A 23 15.98 -10.05 4.64
CA ARG A 23 16.23 -9.53 5.98
C ARG A 23 17.10 -8.26 5.94
N ARG A 24 18.14 -8.26 5.11
CA ARG A 24 19.04 -7.10 4.91
C ARG A 24 18.38 -5.85 4.32
N SER A 25 17.19 -6.01 3.73
CA SER A 25 16.43 -4.93 3.10
C SER A 25 15.51 -4.20 4.08
N VAL A 26 15.54 -4.54 5.36
CA VAL A 26 14.76 -3.88 6.41
C VAL A 26 15.68 -3.01 7.24
N ASP A 27 15.59 -1.69 7.05
CA ASP A 27 16.32 -0.72 7.86
C ASP A 27 15.48 -0.32 9.07
N PHE A 28 15.80 -0.87 10.21
CA PHE A 28 15.13 -0.57 11.47
C PHE A 28 15.50 0.81 12.04
N GLY A 29 16.68 1.35 11.66
CA GLY A 29 17.16 2.65 12.14
C GLY A 29 16.38 3.80 11.54
N HIS A 30 16.09 3.71 10.25
CA HIS A 30 15.33 4.73 9.52
C HIS A 30 13.86 4.35 9.29
N GLY A 31 13.43 3.13 9.64
CA GLY A 31 12.08 2.65 9.40
C GLY A 31 11.76 2.51 7.90
N VAL A 32 12.68 1.96 7.12
CA VAL A 32 12.55 1.88 5.65
C VAL A 32 12.71 0.44 5.18
N LEU A 33 11.90 0.07 4.19
CA LEU A 33 12.11 -1.14 3.39
C LEU A 33 12.75 -0.78 2.06
N ASP A 34 13.81 -1.49 1.70
CA ASP A 34 14.42 -1.46 0.37
C ASP A 34 13.85 -2.61 -0.48
N ILE A 35 12.80 -2.31 -1.23
CA ILE A 35 12.17 -3.29 -2.11
C ILE A 35 13.01 -3.42 -3.37
N GLN A 36 13.68 -4.54 -3.49
CA GLN A 36 14.61 -4.81 -4.58
C GLN A 36 13.89 -4.95 -5.92
N LYS A 37 14.59 -4.58 -6.99
CA LYS A 37 14.12 -4.75 -8.36
C LYS A 37 13.77 -6.21 -8.62
N SER A 38 12.57 -6.43 -9.14
CA SER A 38 12.09 -7.74 -9.58
C SER A 38 11.63 -7.69 -11.03
N LYS A 39 11.42 -8.85 -11.67
CA LYS A 39 10.99 -8.92 -13.07
C LYS A 39 9.70 -8.11 -13.29
N GLY A 40 9.85 -6.98 -14.00
CA GLY A 40 8.74 -6.09 -14.33
C GLY A 40 8.47 -4.95 -13.34
N TYR A 41 9.22 -4.86 -12.21
CA TYR A 41 9.07 -3.78 -11.22
C TYR A 41 10.42 -3.20 -10.86
N ASP A 42 10.47 -1.88 -10.70
CA ASP A 42 11.69 -1.18 -10.33
C ASP A 42 11.90 -1.21 -8.80
N GLN A 43 13.15 -1.05 -8.39
CA GLN A 43 13.50 -0.86 -6.99
C GLN A 43 12.81 0.40 -6.45
N HIS A 44 12.30 0.31 -5.22
CA HIS A 44 11.71 1.45 -4.53
C HIS A 44 11.82 1.31 -3.02
N TYR A 45 11.71 2.44 -2.33
CA TYR A 45 11.76 2.50 -0.89
C TYR A 45 10.37 2.74 -0.31
N VAL A 46 10.09 2.08 0.82
CA VAL A 46 8.83 2.20 1.53
C VAL A 46 9.11 2.64 2.96
N ALA A 47 8.65 3.83 3.31
CA ALA A 47 8.71 4.31 4.69
C ALA A 47 7.66 3.60 5.54
N LEU A 48 8.05 3.18 6.73
CA LEU A 48 7.20 2.53 7.70
C LEU A 48 6.86 3.48 8.84
N HIS A 49 5.64 3.41 9.31
CA HIS A 49 5.28 4.04 10.58
C HIS A 49 6.06 3.39 11.73
N GLN A 50 6.43 4.17 12.74
CA GLN A 50 7.24 3.72 13.89
C GLN A 50 6.69 2.42 14.52
N SER A 51 5.38 2.34 14.75
CA SER A 51 4.75 1.15 15.32
C SER A 51 4.92 -0.11 14.48
N MET A 52 4.99 0.03 13.14
CA MET A 52 5.26 -1.10 12.25
C MET A 52 6.74 -1.50 12.29
N THR A 53 7.65 -0.54 12.33
CA THR A 53 9.09 -0.77 12.50
C THR A 53 9.37 -1.53 13.80
N GLU A 54 8.75 -1.10 14.91
CA GLU A 54 8.87 -1.79 16.20
C GLU A 54 8.31 -3.22 16.16
N LEU A 55 7.17 -3.42 15.47
CA LEU A 55 6.57 -4.74 15.31
C LEU A 55 7.47 -5.68 14.49
N LEU A 56 8.03 -5.17 13.39
CA LEU A 56 9.00 -5.94 12.58
C LEU A 56 10.25 -6.25 13.37
N GLY A 57 10.78 -5.33 14.17
CA GLY A 57 11.93 -5.57 15.04
C GLY A 57 11.67 -6.63 16.10
N ARG A 58 10.47 -6.67 16.68
CA ARG A 58 10.07 -7.76 17.61
C ARG A 58 10.00 -9.10 16.89
N TYR A 59 9.43 -9.11 15.69
CA TYR A 59 9.38 -10.32 14.86
C TYR A 59 10.79 -10.79 14.49
N ASP A 60 11.65 -9.88 14.05
CA ASP A 60 13.03 -10.19 13.65
C ASP A 60 13.79 -10.86 14.78
N ARG A 61 13.78 -10.28 15.99
CA ARG A 61 14.40 -10.89 17.18
C ARG A 61 13.84 -12.25 17.56
N ALA A 62 12.52 -12.44 17.40
CA ALA A 62 11.91 -13.74 17.69
C ALA A 62 12.27 -14.80 16.65
N ALA A 63 12.26 -14.42 15.36
CA ALA A 63 12.65 -15.31 14.27
C ALA A 63 14.16 -15.64 14.28
N ASP A 64 14.99 -14.70 14.69
CA ASP A 64 16.44 -14.86 14.78
C ASP A 64 16.86 -15.95 15.79
N ARG A 65 16.07 -16.14 16.83
CA ARG A 65 16.28 -17.22 17.82
C ARG A 65 16.03 -18.62 17.23
N LEU A 66 15.22 -18.70 16.17
CA LEU A 66 14.85 -19.97 15.52
C LEU A 66 15.67 -20.23 14.26
N CYS A 67 15.93 -19.17 13.50
CA CYS A 67 16.63 -19.20 12.21
C CYS A 67 17.56 -17.98 12.09
N PRO A 68 18.75 -18.00 12.71
CA PRO A 68 19.66 -16.83 12.76
C PRO A 68 20.19 -16.44 11.37
N ASP A 69 20.41 -17.41 10.50
CA ASP A 69 21.02 -17.23 9.18
C ASP A 69 20.00 -17.10 8.04
N ARG A 70 18.73 -16.76 8.37
CA ARG A 70 17.68 -16.66 7.36
C ARG A 70 17.97 -15.55 6.33
N THR A 71 17.70 -15.84 5.08
CA THR A 71 17.87 -14.94 3.95
C THR A 71 16.65 -14.01 3.80
N TYR A 72 15.47 -14.60 3.87
CA TYR A 72 14.22 -13.85 3.73
C TYR A 72 13.73 -13.37 5.08
N PHE A 73 13.11 -12.18 5.09
CA PHE A 73 12.56 -11.65 6.32
C PHE A 73 11.43 -12.54 6.88
N PHE A 74 10.57 -13.00 5.98
CA PHE A 74 9.55 -13.99 6.25
C PHE A 74 9.92 -15.31 5.56
N GLU A 75 10.55 -16.19 6.30
CA GLU A 75 11.08 -17.44 5.79
C GLU A 75 10.31 -18.64 6.36
N SER A 76 10.10 -19.67 5.53
CA SER A 76 9.51 -20.92 5.95
C SER A 76 10.56 -21.78 6.71
N PRO A 77 10.12 -22.83 7.43
CA PRO A 77 11.07 -23.74 8.10
C PRO A 77 12.08 -24.41 7.16
N GLU A 78 11.77 -24.48 5.87
CA GLU A 78 12.64 -25.05 4.83
C GLU A 78 13.65 -24.04 4.25
N GLY A 79 13.78 -22.84 4.85
CA GLY A 79 14.71 -21.81 4.38
C GLY A 79 14.29 -21.14 3.07
N GLN A 80 13.00 -21.15 2.75
CA GLN A 80 12.46 -20.58 1.52
C GLN A 80 11.42 -19.49 1.80
N PRO A 81 11.21 -18.54 0.87
CA PRO A 81 10.14 -17.58 1.02
C PRO A 81 8.79 -18.29 0.98
N TYR A 82 7.84 -17.85 1.78
CA TYR A 82 6.48 -18.41 1.76
C TYR A 82 5.89 -18.43 0.36
N SER A 83 5.18 -19.49 -0.01
CA SER A 83 4.55 -19.64 -1.32
C SER A 83 3.34 -18.70 -1.50
N ARG A 84 2.91 -18.48 -2.74
CA ARG A 84 1.66 -17.75 -3.02
C ARG A 84 0.45 -18.46 -2.42
N ALA A 85 0.44 -19.80 -2.49
CA ALA A 85 -0.59 -20.63 -1.91
C ALA A 85 -0.67 -20.46 -0.38
N TRP A 86 0.48 -20.36 0.28
CA TRP A 86 0.54 -20.08 1.71
C TRP A 86 -0.13 -18.73 2.06
N VAL A 87 0.15 -17.68 1.28
CA VAL A 87 -0.47 -16.36 1.50
C VAL A 87 -1.97 -16.44 1.34
N SER A 88 -2.46 -17.02 0.24
CA SER A 88 -3.90 -17.13 -0.04
C SER A 88 -4.63 -17.95 1.03
N TYR A 89 -4.07 -19.09 1.41
CA TYR A 89 -4.65 -19.98 2.43
C TYR A 89 -4.75 -19.28 3.80
N ASN A 90 -3.64 -18.72 4.28
CA ASN A 90 -3.62 -18.07 5.59
C ASN A 90 -4.46 -16.80 5.62
N PHE A 91 -4.52 -16.05 4.52
CA PHE A 91 -5.40 -14.89 4.42
C PHE A 91 -6.87 -15.31 4.53
N SER A 92 -7.29 -16.30 3.74
CA SER A 92 -8.68 -16.80 3.77
C SER A 92 -9.09 -17.30 5.15
N LEU A 93 -8.19 -18.03 5.82
CA LEU A 93 -8.42 -18.53 7.18
C LEU A 93 -8.60 -17.38 8.20
N LEU A 94 -7.72 -16.37 8.13
CA LEU A 94 -7.81 -15.20 9.02
C LEU A 94 -9.04 -14.36 8.73
N TRP A 95 -9.38 -14.20 7.45
CA TRP A 95 -10.58 -13.47 7.02
C TRP A 95 -11.86 -14.14 7.55
N GLU A 96 -11.98 -15.45 7.35
CA GLU A 96 -13.12 -16.22 7.85
C GLU A 96 -13.24 -16.12 9.38
N LYS A 97 -12.12 -16.23 10.08
CA LYS A 97 -12.08 -16.09 11.54
C LYS A 97 -12.52 -14.70 12.03
N ALA A 98 -12.12 -13.66 11.30
CA ALA A 98 -12.45 -12.27 11.66
C ALA A 98 -13.87 -11.87 11.32
N ASN A 99 -14.45 -12.40 10.24
CA ASN A 99 -15.74 -11.98 9.70
C ASN A 99 -16.86 -13.04 9.90
N GLY A 100 -16.54 -14.22 10.44
CA GLY A 100 -17.50 -15.31 10.63
C GLY A 100 -17.96 -16.02 9.36
N LYS A 101 -17.44 -15.62 8.19
CA LYS A 101 -17.79 -16.20 6.89
C LYS A 101 -16.65 -16.07 5.88
N LYS A 102 -16.62 -16.98 4.92
CA LYS A 102 -15.75 -16.86 3.74
C LYS A 102 -16.15 -15.65 2.90
N GLY A 103 -15.15 -15.01 2.31
CA GLY A 103 -15.34 -13.89 1.38
C GLY A 103 -14.53 -14.07 0.11
N ASN A 104 -14.79 -13.24 -0.88
CA ASN A 104 -14.01 -13.19 -2.13
C ASN A 104 -12.78 -12.27 -2.03
N THR A 105 -12.56 -11.68 -0.86
CA THR A 105 -11.43 -10.78 -0.58
C THR A 105 -10.12 -11.56 -0.61
N VAL A 106 -9.09 -10.94 -1.15
CA VAL A 106 -7.74 -11.50 -1.25
C VAL A 106 -6.71 -10.60 -0.56
N ALA A 107 -5.56 -11.15 -0.21
CA ALA A 107 -4.51 -10.38 0.47
C ALA A 107 -4.02 -9.16 -0.33
N TYR A 108 -4.22 -9.15 -1.64
CA TYR A 108 -3.89 -8.02 -2.51
C TYR A 108 -4.79 -6.81 -2.27
N ASP A 109 -6.00 -7.01 -1.75
CA ASP A 109 -6.95 -5.93 -1.46
C ASP A 109 -6.45 -4.99 -0.35
N PHE A 110 -5.51 -5.43 0.48
CA PHE A 110 -4.82 -4.54 1.40
C PHE A 110 -4.09 -3.40 0.70
N ARG A 111 -3.55 -3.65 -0.48
CA ARG A 111 -2.90 -2.62 -1.29
C ARG A 111 -3.90 -1.62 -1.85
N HIS A 112 -5.06 -2.09 -2.30
CA HIS A 112 -6.15 -1.20 -2.72
C HIS A 112 -6.62 -0.33 -1.56
N ASN A 113 -6.85 -0.96 -0.40
CA ASN A 113 -7.23 -0.24 0.81
C ASN A 113 -6.18 0.79 1.26
N TYR A 114 -4.90 0.44 1.20
CA TYR A 114 -3.81 1.37 1.53
C TYR A 114 -3.82 2.60 0.62
N ALA A 115 -3.94 2.41 -0.69
CA ALA A 115 -3.99 3.52 -1.64
C ALA A 115 -5.22 4.42 -1.40
N THR A 116 -6.42 3.83 -1.32
CA THR A 116 -7.66 4.58 -1.11
C THR A 116 -7.70 5.29 0.24
N ALA A 117 -7.21 4.65 1.31
CA ALA A 117 -7.14 5.26 2.64
C ALA A 117 -6.19 6.47 2.68
N ASN A 118 -5.02 6.38 1.99
CA ASN A 118 -4.11 7.52 1.89
C ASN A 118 -4.77 8.68 1.13
N ILE A 119 -5.32 8.41 -0.05
CA ILE A 119 -5.99 9.44 -0.87
C ILE A 119 -7.13 10.10 -0.09
N ASN A 120 -7.98 9.32 0.59
CA ASN A 120 -9.09 9.83 1.40
C ASN A 120 -8.64 10.65 2.63
N SER A 121 -7.43 10.44 3.11
CA SER A 121 -6.88 11.16 4.26
C SER A 121 -6.34 12.55 3.90
N TRP A 122 -6.12 12.82 2.62
CA TRP A 122 -5.56 14.10 2.19
C TRP A 122 -6.60 15.20 2.32
N LYS A 123 -6.16 16.33 2.86
CA LYS A 123 -6.96 17.54 2.87
C LYS A 123 -6.91 18.17 1.49
N ASP A 124 -7.97 18.90 1.16
CA ASP A 124 -8.07 19.62 -0.12
C ASP A 124 -7.10 20.80 -0.15
N ASP A 125 -5.86 20.50 -0.50
CA ASP A 125 -4.80 21.48 -0.74
C ASP A 125 -4.19 21.18 -2.12
N THR A 126 -4.59 21.97 -3.12
CA THR A 126 -4.36 21.70 -4.54
C THR A 126 -2.89 21.57 -4.91
N PHE A 127 -2.01 22.30 -4.24
CA PHE A 127 -0.59 22.31 -4.58
C PHE A 127 0.13 21.04 -4.09
N GLU A 128 -0.24 20.52 -2.95
CA GLU A 128 0.38 19.33 -2.36
C GLU A 128 -0.21 18.01 -2.89
N PHE A 129 -1.37 18.05 -3.55
CA PHE A 129 -2.04 16.84 -4.02
C PHE A 129 -1.20 16.04 -5.03
N ASN A 130 -0.66 16.71 -6.04
CA ASN A 130 0.16 16.07 -7.07
C ASN A 130 1.44 15.48 -6.48
N ASP A 131 2.06 16.18 -5.53
CA ASP A 131 3.26 15.69 -4.84
C ASP A 131 2.93 14.46 -4.00
N ARG A 132 1.85 14.50 -3.24
CA ARG A 132 1.37 13.35 -2.44
C ARG A 132 1.05 12.14 -3.33
N LEU A 133 0.38 12.36 -4.46
CA LEU A 133 0.09 11.31 -5.44
C LEU A 133 1.37 10.71 -6.02
N HIS A 134 2.35 11.57 -6.33
CA HIS A 134 3.65 11.13 -6.82
C HIS A 134 4.40 10.29 -5.77
N TYR A 135 4.45 10.76 -4.52
CA TYR A 135 5.07 9.99 -3.42
C TYR A 135 4.36 8.66 -3.18
N LEU A 136 3.02 8.64 -3.19
CA LEU A 136 2.25 7.41 -3.07
C LEU A 136 2.57 6.45 -4.22
N ALA A 137 2.60 6.93 -5.46
CA ALA A 137 2.97 6.14 -6.63
C ALA A 137 4.37 5.52 -6.48
N ARG A 138 5.35 6.32 -6.04
CA ARG A 138 6.72 5.86 -5.81
C ARG A 138 6.81 4.82 -4.70
N SER A 139 6.17 5.06 -3.55
CA SER A 139 6.18 4.13 -2.43
C SER A 139 5.48 2.80 -2.76
N MET A 140 4.47 2.85 -3.63
CA MET A 140 3.81 1.64 -4.15
C MET A 140 4.60 0.95 -5.27
N GLY A 141 5.70 1.54 -5.77
CA GLY A 141 6.46 1.01 -6.88
C GLY A 141 5.69 1.00 -8.21
N HIS A 142 4.88 2.04 -8.45
CA HIS A 142 4.26 2.28 -9.74
C HIS A 142 5.27 2.95 -10.68
N ARG A 143 5.35 2.48 -11.93
CA ARG A 143 6.23 3.06 -12.95
C ARG A 143 5.72 4.41 -13.45
N CYS A 144 4.41 4.57 -13.44
CA CYS A 144 3.74 5.79 -13.88
C CYS A 144 2.62 6.15 -12.91
N THR A 145 2.31 7.42 -12.82
CA THR A 145 1.27 7.97 -11.93
C THR A 145 -0.14 7.53 -12.34
N GLU A 146 -0.36 7.20 -13.62
CA GLU A 146 -1.63 6.69 -14.15
C GLU A 146 -2.10 5.42 -13.41
N SER A 147 -1.15 4.55 -13.02
CA SER A 147 -1.47 3.36 -12.22
C SER A 147 -1.99 3.71 -10.81
N THR A 148 -1.66 4.90 -10.32
CA THR A 148 -2.17 5.41 -9.02
C THR A 148 -3.47 6.17 -9.23
N LEU A 149 -3.65 6.83 -10.38
CA LEU A 149 -4.89 7.50 -10.78
C LEU A 149 -6.08 6.52 -10.89
N TYR A 150 -5.83 5.23 -11.14
CA TYR A 150 -6.87 4.21 -11.03
C TYR A 150 -7.58 4.24 -9.68
N TYR A 151 -6.84 4.42 -8.58
CA TYR A 151 -7.43 4.52 -7.24
C TYR A 151 -8.20 5.82 -7.03
N TYR A 152 -7.84 6.83 -7.80
CA TYR A 152 -8.51 8.14 -7.80
C TYR A 152 -9.96 8.02 -8.27
N SER A 153 -10.20 7.26 -9.33
CA SER A 153 -11.56 7.07 -9.89
C SER A 153 -12.47 6.21 -8.99
N VAL A 154 -11.91 5.55 -7.97
CA VAL A 154 -12.64 4.63 -7.07
C VAL A 154 -13.00 5.30 -5.74
N VAL A 155 -12.51 6.52 -5.48
CA VAL A 155 -12.73 7.23 -4.22
C VAL A 155 -13.88 8.25 -4.40
N PRO A 156 -15.08 8.01 -3.84
CA PRO A 156 -16.24 8.89 -4.03
C PRO A 156 -15.98 10.35 -3.65
N ARG A 157 -15.30 10.59 -2.52
CA ARG A 157 -14.96 11.93 -2.04
C ARG A 157 -14.15 12.75 -3.04
N LEU A 158 -13.42 12.08 -3.90
CA LEU A 158 -12.57 12.71 -4.89
C LEU A 158 -13.37 13.07 -6.14
N ALA A 159 -14.40 12.28 -6.48
CA ALA A 159 -15.34 12.63 -7.53
C ALA A 159 -16.09 13.93 -7.16
N ASP A 160 -16.50 14.05 -5.89
CA ASP A 160 -17.16 15.26 -5.38
C ASP A 160 -16.22 16.48 -5.48
N MET A 161 -14.96 16.33 -5.08
CA MET A 161 -13.93 17.40 -5.17
C MET A 161 -13.61 17.81 -6.61
N ILE A 162 -13.59 16.85 -7.55
CA ILE A 162 -13.39 17.16 -8.98
C ILE A 162 -14.60 17.91 -9.50
N GLN A 163 -15.79 17.45 -9.16
CA GLN A 163 -17.02 18.08 -9.60
C GLN A 163 -17.08 19.52 -9.09
N GLU A 164 -16.84 19.79 -7.81
CA GLU A 164 -16.79 21.13 -7.23
C GLU A 164 -15.77 22.02 -7.96
N LYS A 165 -14.54 21.56 -8.17
CA LYS A 165 -13.50 22.33 -8.86
C LYS A 165 -13.78 22.52 -10.35
N THR A 166 -14.40 21.55 -11.00
CA THR A 166 -14.78 21.65 -12.40
C THR A 166 -15.94 22.64 -12.56
N GLU A 167 -16.88 22.65 -11.63
CA GLU A 167 -18.00 23.60 -11.60
C GLU A 167 -17.50 25.02 -11.32
N GLU A 168 -16.60 25.22 -10.33
CA GLU A 168 -15.96 26.53 -10.09
C GLU A 168 -15.16 27.02 -11.29
N GLY A 169 -14.36 26.16 -11.90
CA GLY A 169 -13.59 26.45 -13.10
C GLY A 169 -14.50 26.74 -14.31
N PHE A 170 -15.56 25.99 -14.48
CA PHE A 170 -16.53 26.17 -15.55
C PHE A 170 -17.30 27.48 -15.38
N ASN A 171 -17.81 27.79 -14.20
CA ASN A 171 -18.52 29.02 -13.89
C ASN A 171 -17.66 30.26 -14.02
N SER A 172 -16.33 30.15 -13.88
CA SER A 172 -15.39 31.26 -14.11
C SER A 172 -15.12 31.56 -15.60
N ILE A 173 -15.41 30.60 -16.48
CA ILE A 173 -15.12 30.69 -17.93
C ILE A 173 -16.41 31.01 -18.72
N VAL A 174 -17.57 30.61 -18.21
CA VAL A 174 -18.85 30.89 -18.90
C VAL A 174 -19.32 32.31 -18.55
N PRO A 175 -19.39 33.23 -19.54
CA PRO A 175 -19.95 34.57 -19.27
C PRO A 175 -21.44 34.45 -18.85
N GLU A 176 -21.82 35.19 -17.83
CA GLU A 176 -23.25 35.35 -17.49
C GLU A 176 -24.01 35.89 -18.74
N VAL A 177 -24.85 35.03 -19.31
CA VAL A 177 -25.75 35.46 -20.35
C VAL A 177 -26.89 36.18 -19.67
N ALA A 178 -26.91 37.52 -19.74
CA ALA A 178 -28.09 38.30 -19.33
C ALA A 178 -29.23 37.94 -20.27
N TYR A 179 -30.25 37.30 -19.74
CA TYR A 179 -31.51 37.16 -20.47
C TYR A 179 -32.18 38.55 -20.48
N GLU A 180 -32.16 39.21 -21.65
CA GLU A 180 -33.03 40.37 -21.88
C GLU A 180 -34.49 39.85 -21.96
N GLU A 181 -35.35 40.38 -21.06
CA GLU A 181 -36.78 40.16 -21.09
C GLU A 181 -37.47 40.95 -22.26
#